data_7c90a16b1b1d7a43e26f4a7fc492d397
#
_entry.id   7c90a16b1b1d7a43e26f4a7fc492d397
#
_cell.length_a   1.000
_cell.length_b   1.000
_cell.length_c   1.000
_cell.angle_alpha   90.00
_cell.angle_beta   90.00
_cell.angle_gamma   90.00
#
_symmetry.space_group_name_H-M   'P 1'
#
loop_
_entity.id
_entity.type
_entity.pdbx_description
1 polymer ?
#
loop_
_entity_poly.entity_id
_entity_poly.type
_entity_poly.pdbx_seq_one_letter_code
_entity_poly.pdbx_strand_id
1 'polypeptide(L)'
;MSKIKLYLDTNMVHDLFVNQANALKKGIEHNKPKKFTFLLENQEKFEFVTSFLTKAEIARELVSAHNIRPDIIEQFWTDFVSILKQKYIDKFEFDEQIVEIVYKTKMKLRTMVNFFHLFIAIREQAYFVSGDKPIINKAKEIGLYDKLLTYIELQKLAD
;
A
#
# COMPACT_ATOMS: atom_id res chain seq x y z
N MET A 1 -2.83 -3.41 -24.73
CA MET A 1 -2.98 -2.14 -24.00
C MET A 1 -1.97 -2.08 -22.85
N SER A 2 -1.47 -0.89 -22.57
CA SER A 2 -0.60 -0.71 -21.39
C SER A 2 -1.41 -0.89 -20.11
N LYS A 3 -0.83 -1.59 -19.13
CA LYS A 3 -1.46 -1.75 -17.83
C LYS A 3 -1.48 -0.43 -17.06
N ILE A 4 -2.47 -0.26 -16.23
CA ILE A 4 -2.57 0.89 -15.32
C ILE A 4 -1.67 0.60 -14.11
N LYS A 5 -0.72 1.50 -13.84
CA LYS A 5 0.20 1.35 -12.72
C LYS A 5 -0.46 1.83 -11.42
N LEU A 6 -0.45 0.98 -10.40
CA LEU A 6 -1.06 1.22 -9.09
C LEU A 6 -0.01 1.10 -7.98
N TYR A 7 0.07 2.08 -7.10
CA TYR A 7 0.73 1.98 -5.82
C TYR A 7 -0.31 1.73 -4.73
N LEU A 8 -0.19 0.62 -4.04
CA LEU A 8 -1.15 0.20 -3.01
C LEU A 8 -0.70 0.69 -1.65
N ASP A 9 -1.49 1.56 -1.01
CA ASP A 9 -1.27 1.94 0.38
C ASP A 9 -1.42 0.71 1.29
N THR A 10 -0.76 0.71 2.43
CA THR A 10 -0.71 -0.42 3.36
C THR A 10 -2.10 -0.93 3.75
N ASN A 11 -3.07 -0.01 3.94
CA ASN A 11 -4.45 -0.40 4.28
C ASN A 11 -5.17 -1.23 3.21
N MET A 12 -4.67 -1.24 1.97
CA MET A 12 -5.22 -2.08 0.90
C MET A 12 -4.83 -3.55 1.05
N VAL A 13 -3.73 -3.84 1.75
CA VAL A 13 -3.14 -5.18 1.83
C VAL A 13 -2.97 -5.69 3.27
N HIS A 14 -3.18 -4.83 4.25
CA HIS A 14 -3.01 -5.13 5.67
C HIS A 14 -3.74 -6.42 6.10
N ASP A 15 -5.00 -6.57 5.72
CA ASP A 15 -5.82 -7.70 6.13
C ASP A 15 -5.29 -9.06 5.63
N LEU A 16 -4.62 -9.07 4.47
CA LEU A 16 -3.97 -10.29 3.98
C LEU A 16 -2.96 -10.83 4.98
N PHE A 17 -2.07 -9.95 5.45
CA PHE A 17 -1.00 -10.33 6.37
C PHE A 17 -1.52 -10.69 7.77
N VAL A 18 -2.50 -9.95 8.26
CA VAL A 18 -3.16 -10.27 9.54
C VAL A 18 -3.86 -11.62 9.48
N ASN A 19 -4.56 -11.91 8.39
CA ASN A 19 -5.20 -13.23 8.19
C ASN A 19 -4.17 -14.35 8.12
N GLN A 20 -3.05 -14.15 7.42
CA GLN A 20 -1.94 -15.12 7.39
C GLN A 20 -1.36 -15.38 8.78
N ALA A 21 -1.13 -14.32 9.57
CA ALA A 21 -0.62 -14.44 10.92
C ALA A 21 -1.57 -15.19 11.84
N ASN A 22 -2.87 -14.88 11.77
CA ASN A 22 -3.89 -15.55 12.57
C ASN A 22 -4.05 -17.03 12.17
N ALA A 23 -4.01 -17.33 10.89
CA ALA A 23 -4.10 -18.70 10.37
C ALA A 23 -2.88 -19.54 10.81
N LEU A 24 -1.68 -18.96 10.79
CA LEU A 24 -0.46 -19.62 11.26
C LEU A 24 -0.57 -20.01 12.74
N LYS A 25 -1.06 -19.09 13.58
CA LYS A 25 -1.24 -19.38 15.03
C LYS A 25 -2.26 -20.48 15.29
N LYS A 26 -3.31 -20.57 14.46
CA LYS A 26 -4.37 -21.58 14.61
C LYS A 26 -4.07 -22.88 13.89
N GLY A 27 -3.01 -22.95 13.08
CA GLY A 27 -2.65 -24.12 12.27
C GLY A 27 -3.71 -24.45 11.20
N ILE A 28 -4.35 -23.42 10.62
CA ILE A 28 -5.38 -23.54 9.58
C ILE A 28 -4.98 -22.79 8.32
N GLU A 29 -5.65 -23.07 7.21
CA GLU A 29 -5.52 -22.25 6.02
C GLU A 29 -6.17 -20.87 6.23
N HIS A 30 -5.57 -19.83 5.64
CA HIS A 30 -6.15 -18.49 5.70
C HIS A 30 -7.07 -18.21 4.51
N ASN A 31 -8.13 -17.47 4.76
CA ASN A 31 -8.97 -16.93 3.72
C ASN A 31 -8.37 -15.63 3.17
N LYS A 32 -8.33 -15.52 1.84
CA LYS A 32 -7.89 -14.29 1.19
C LYS A 32 -8.94 -13.20 1.36
N PRO A 33 -8.57 -11.99 1.80
CA PRO A 33 -9.51 -10.87 1.87
C PRO A 33 -10.05 -10.50 0.49
N LYS A 34 -11.26 -9.96 0.45
CA LYS A 34 -11.92 -9.55 -0.80
C LYS A 34 -11.09 -8.58 -1.63
N LYS A 35 -10.45 -7.61 -0.99
CA LYS A 35 -9.57 -6.65 -1.68
C LYS A 35 -8.41 -7.35 -2.39
N PHE A 36 -7.79 -8.32 -1.73
CA PHE A 36 -6.68 -9.07 -2.32
C PHE A 36 -7.15 -9.97 -3.47
N THR A 37 -8.27 -10.64 -3.31
CA THR A 37 -8.88 -11.44 -4.38
C THR A 37 -9.17 -10.58 -5.61
N PHE A 38 -9.73 -9.39 -5.41
CA PHE A 38 -9.97 -8.43 -6.50
C PHE A 38 -8.67 -8.06 -7.23
N LEU A 39 -7.58 -7.81 -6.50
CA LEU A 39 -6.28 -7.50 -7.13
C LEU A 39 -5.76 -8.67 -7.96
N LEU A 40 -5.87 -9.89 -7.45
CA LEU A 40 -5.46 -11.10 -8.17
C LEU A 40 -6.26 -11.30 -9.47
N GLU A 41 -7.57 -11.13 -9.42
CA GLU A 41 -8.47 -11.30 -10.57
C GLU A 41 -8.24 -10.26 -11.66
N ASN A 42 -7.66 -9.11 -11.32
CA ASN A 42 -7.43 -8.00 -12.26
C ASN A 42 -5.96 -7.78 -12.61
N GLN A 43 -5.09 -8.76 -12.40
CA GLN A 43 -3.64 -8.64 -12.68
C GLN A 43 -3.33 -8.31 -14.15
N GLU A 44 -4.20 -8.68 -15.08
CA GLU A 44 -4.00 -8.38 -16.49
C GLU A 44 -4.22 -6.90 -16.83
N LYS A 45 -5.02 -6.20 -16.00
CA LYS A 45 -5.33 -4.78 -16.16
C LYS A 45 -4.33 -3.86 -15.47
N PHE A 46 -3.70 -4.34 -14.40
CA PHE A 46 -2.90 -3.53 -13.48
C PHE A 46 -1.44 -3.99 -13.39
N GLU A 47 -0.57 -3.02 -13.22
CA GLU A 47 0.81 -3.18 -12.80
C GLU A 47 0.93 -2.66 -11.37
N PHE A 48 1.37 -3.51 -10.46
CA PHE A 48 1.40 -3.17 -9.03
C PHE A 48 2.78 -2.70 -8.59
N VAL A 49 2.80 -1.70 -7.72
CA VAL A 49 4.00 -1.17 -7.07
C VAL A 49 3.80 -1.20 -5.56
N THR A 50 4.79 -1.64 -4.84
CA THR A 50 4.87 -1.58 -3.38
C THR A 50 6.23 -1.06 -2.93
N SER A 51 6.38 -0.78 -1.64
CA SER A 51 7.63 -0.19 -1.13
C SER A 51 8.04 -0.76 0.22
N PHE A 52 9.28 -0.44 0.60
CA PHE A 52 9.82 -0.74 1.93
C PHE A 52 8.99 -0.12 3.07
N LEU A 53 8.27 0.99 2.82
CA LEU A 53 7.38 1.58 3.84
C LEU A 53 6.23 0.65 4.17
N THR A 54 5.57 0.07 3.17
CA THR A 54 4.54 -0.94 3.37
C THR A 54 5.10 -2.15 4.10
N LYS A 55 6.28 -2.63 3.68
CA LYS A 55 6.96 -3.74 4.36
C LYS A 55 7.22 -3.44 5.83
N ALA A 56 7.72 -2.24 6.14
CA ALA A 56 8.02 -1.83 7.52
C ALA A 56 6.75 -1.74 8.38
N GLU A 57 5.67 -1.19 7.85
CA GLU A 57 4.40 -1.10 8.57
C GLU A 57 3.80 -2.47 8.85
N ILE A 58 3.80 -3.37 7.86
CA ILE A 58 3.35 -4.75 8.02
C ILE A 58 4.23 -5.50 9.01
N ALA A 59 5.55 -5.39 8.90
CA ALA A 59 6.49 -6.03 9.81
C ALA A 59 6.27 -5.58 11.26
N ARG A 60 6.09 -4.29 11.49
CA ARG A 60 5.78 -3.74 12.82
C ARG A 60 4.51 -4.35 13.41
N GLU A 61 3.45 -4.41 12.62
CA GLU A 61 2.17 -5.01 13.04
C GLU A 61 2.35 -6.50 13.40
N LEU A 62 2.98 -7.27 12.53
CA LEU A 62 3.14 -8.71 12.72
C LEU A 62 4.06 -9.05 13.89
N VAL A 63 5.11 -8.27 14.12
CA VAL A 63 5.98 -8.44 15.28
C VAL A 63 5.26 -8.04 16.57
N SER A 64 4.67 -6.83 16.60
CA SER A 64 4.16 -6.24 17.83
C SER A 64 2.83 -6.84 18.29
N ALA A 65 1.88 -7.01 17.37
CA ALA A 65 0.54 -7.47 17.70
C ALA A 65 0.36 -8.99 17.57
N HIS A 66 1.15 -9.65 16.73
CA HIS A 66 0.99 -11.06 16.43
C HIS A 66 2.18 -11.93 16.82
N ASN A 67 3.27 -11.33 17.30
CA ASN A 67 4.50 -12.03 17.71
C ASN A 67 5.04 -13.01 16.66
N ILE A 68 5.03 -12.59 15.39
CA ILE A 68 5.53 -13.38 14.26
C ILE A 68 7.04 -13.17 14.12
N ARG A 69 7.76 -14.25 13.87
CA ARG A 69 9.23 -14.22 13.68
C ARG A 69 9.59 -13.51 12.37
N PRO A 70 10.71 -12.77 12.34
CA PRO A 70 11.15 -12.05 11.13
C PRO A 70 11.30 -12.92 9.88
N ASP A 71 11.80 -14.15 10.01
CA ASP A 71 11.95 -15.07 8.87
C ASP A 71 10.60 -15.45 8.23
N ILE A 72 9.56 -15.59 9.03
CA ILE A 72 8.20 -15.86 8.55
C ILE A 72 7.61 -14.61 7.87
N ILE A 73 7.86 -13.43 8.44
CA ILE A 73 7.42 -12.16 7.83
C ILE A 73 8.08 -11.97 6.46
N GLU A 74 9.38 -12.26 6.35
CA GLU A 74 10.09 -12.22 5.06
C GLU A 74 9.46 -13.17 4.04
N GLN A 75 9.04 -14.35 4.45
CA GLN A 75 8.36 -15.30 3.58
C GLN A 75 7.00 -14.76 3.12
N PHE A 76 6.18 -14.26 4.03
CA PHE A 76 4.90 -13.64 3.68
C PHE A 76 5.07 -12.48 2.71
N TRP A 77 6.08 -11.65 2.94
CA TRP A 77 6.38 -10.51 2.08
C TRP A 77 6.82 -10.95 0.67
N THR A 78 7.73 -11.90 0.59
CA THR A 78 8.22 -12.45 -0.68
C THR A 78 7.09 -13.05 -1.50
N ASP A 79 6.21 -13.82 -0.87
CA ASP A 79 5.04 -14.41 -1.52
C ASP A 79 4.08 -13.33 -2.03
N PHE A 80 3.82 -12.30 -1.23
CA PHE A 80 2.97 -11.17 -1.60
C PHE A 80 3.50 -10.40 -2.81
N VAL A 81 4.79 -10.09 -2.82
CA VAL A 81 5.42 -9.40 -3.95
C VAL A 81 5.38 -10.27 -5.21
N SER A 82 5.64 -11.57 -5.08
CA SER A 82 5.71 -12.50 -6.21
C SER A 82 4.34 -12.78 -6.82
N ILE A 83 3.30 -13.00 -6.01
CA ILE A 83 1.98 -13.39 -6.51
C ILE A 83 1.32 -12.27 -7.33
N LEU A 84 1.54 -11.02 -6.96
CA LEU A 84 1.06 -9.85 -7.71
C LEU A 84 2.09 -9.34 -8.74
N LYS A 85 3.25 -9.98 -8.85
CA LYS A 85 4.35 -9.55 -9.75
C LYS A 85 4.69 -8.08 -9.58
N GLN A 86 4.79 -7.64 -8.33
CA GLN A 86 4.95 -6.23 -7.98
C GLN A 86 6.36 -5.71 -8.26
N LYS A 87 6.45 -4.45 -8.67
CA LYS A 87 7.68 -3.68 -8.56
C LYS A 87 7.89 -3.29 -7.10
N TYR A 88 9.00 -3.71 -6.51
CA TYR A 88 9.35 -3.38 -5.12
C TYR A 88 10.34 -2.22 -5.08
N ILE A 89 9.93 -1.13 -4.45
CA ILE A 89 10.76 0.06 -4.22
C ILE A 89 11.47 -0.11 -2.88
N ASP A 90 12.77 -0.39 -2.92
CA ASP A 90 13.60 -0.64 -1.74
C ASP A 90 14.33 0.61 -1.23
N LYS A 91 14.34 1.69 -2.00
CA LYS A 91 14.97 2.97 -1.66
C LYS A 91 14.08 4.13 -2.09
N PHE A 92 14.07 5.18 -1.28
CA PHE A 92 13.39 6.42 -1.61
C PHE A 92 14.12 7.60 -0.99
N GLU A 93 14.43 8.59 -1.80
CA GLU A 93 15.03 9.85 -1.34
C GLU A 93 13.94 10.90 -1.17
N PHE A 94 13.89 11.48 0.02
CA PHE A 94 13.01 12.60 0.32
C PHE A 94 13.72 13.91 -0.02
N ASP A 95 13.01 14.82 -0.66
CA ASP A 95 13.48 16.16 -0.97
C ASP A 95 12.68 17.24 -0.20
N GLU A 96 13.00 18.50 -0.47
CA GLU A 96 12.37 19.65 0.21
C GLU A 96 10.88 19.83 -0.09
N GLN A 97 10.31 19.15 -1.07
CA GLN A 97 8.86 19.18 -1.34
C GLN A 97 8.06 18.76 -0.11
N ILE A 98 8.62 17.86 0.71
CA ILE A 98 7.99 17.45 1.98
C ILE A 98 7.81 18.66 2.89
N VAL A 99 8.80 19.52 2.97
CA VAL A 99 8.74 20.75 3.81
C VAL A 99 7.61 21.67 3.34
N GLU A 100 7.48 21.88 2.05
CA GLU A 100 6.39 22.68 1.49
C GLU A 100 5.02 22.12 1.84
N ILE A 101 4.85 20.81 1.76
CA ILE A 101 3.60 20.14 2.10
C ILE A 101 3.31 20.27 3.60
N VAL A 102 4.30 20.14 4.46
CA VAL A 102 4.16 20.37 5.90
C VAL A 102 3.65 21.79 6.16
N TYR A 103 4.22 22.78 5.49
CA TYR A 103 3.77 24.18 5.63
C TYR A 103 2.33 24.39 5.17
N LYS A 104 1.95 23.79 4.05
CA LYS A 104 0.58 23.90 3.50
C LYS A 104 -0.47 23.16 4.30
N THR A 105 -0.11 22.03 4.89
CA THR A 105 -1.08 21.11 5.50
C THR A 105 -1.09 21.13 7.02
N LYS A 106 -0.08 21.72 7.66
CA LYS A 106 0.13 21.68 9.12
C LYS A 106 0.04 20.25 9.68
N MET A 107 0.61 19.28 8.94
CA MET A 107 0.51 17.88 9.28
C MET A 107 1.19 17.52 10.60
N LYS A 108 0.59 16.57 11.30
CA LYS A 108 1.24 15.86 12.41
C LYS A 108 2.19 14.82 11.84
N LEU A 109 3.27 14.51 12.57
CA LEU A 109 4.25 13.49 12.18
C LEU A 109 3.59 12.15 11.76
N ARG A 110 2.57 11.73 12.50
CA ARG A 110 1.79 10.52 12.22
C ARG A 110 1.17 10.52 10.81
N THR A 111 0.73 11.68 10.33
CA THR A 111 0.13 11.83 9.00
C THR A 111 1.19 11.88 7.90
N MET A 112 2.41 12.32 8.21
CA MET A 112 3.51 12.43 7.24
C MET A 112 3.86 11.08 6.62
N VAL A 113 3.84 9.98 7.38
CA VAL A 113 4.15 8.64 6.86
C VAL A 113 3.21 8.26 5.72
N ASN A 114 1.93 8.59 5.84
CA ASN A 114 0.95 8.34 4.79
C ASN A 114 1.26 9.15 3.52
N PHE A 115 1.75 10.38 3.66
CA PHE A 115 2.18 11.17 2.52
C PHE A 115 3.47 10.64 1.89
N PHE A 116 4.33 9.96 2.64
CA PHE A 116 5.51 9.31 2.05
C PHE A 116 5.12 8.23 1.04
N HIS A 117 4.08 7.45 1.32
CA HIS A 117 3.51 6.53 0.34
C HIS A 117 3.05 7.24 -0.93
N LEU A 118 2.35 8.36 -0.77
CA LEU A 118 1.90 9.17 -1.90
C LEU A 118 3.09 9.72 -2.72
N PHE A 119 4.16 10.15 -2.10
CA PHE A 119 5.37 10.61 -2.82
C PHE A 119 6.00 9.51 -3.66
N ILE A 120 6.04 8.28 -3.15
CA ILE A 120 6.53 7.15 -3.94
C ILE A 120 5.63 6.93 -5.15
N ALA A 121 4.32 6.96 -4.97
CA ALA A 121 3.36 6.85 -6.06
C ALA A 121 3.56 7.94 -7.13
N ILE A 122 3.78 9.19 -6.72
CA ILE A 122 4.06 10.32 -7.62
C ILE A 122 5.31 10.07 -8.45
N ARG A 123 6.42 9.65 -7.82
CA ARG A 123 7.68 9.36 -8.53
C ARG A 123 7.56 8.19 -9.49
N GLU A 124 6.77 7.19 -9.13
CA GLU A 124 6.49 6.05 -10.00
C GLU A 124 5.44 6.36 -11.08
N GLN A 125 4.86 7.55 -11.07
CA GLN A 125 3.75 7.94 -11.96
C GLN A 125 2.57 6.95 -11.88
N ALA A 126 2.35 6.40 -10.70
CA ALA A 126 1.32 5.43 -10.42
C ALA A 126 0.09 6.08 -9.79
N TYR A 127 -1.07 5.47 -9.99
CA TYR A 127 -2.24 5.81 -9.18
C TYR A 127 -1.99 5.39 -7.73
N PHE A 128 -2.19 6.33 -6.81
CA PHE A 128 -2.18 6.05 -5.38
C PHE A 128 -3.53 5.50 -4.96
N VAL A 129 -3.56 4.26 -4.48
CA VAL A 129 -4.80 3.60 -4.06
C VAL A 129 -4.80 3.45 -2.55
N SER A 130 -5.78 4.03 -1.88
CA SER A 130 -5.89 4.00 -0.43
C SER A 130 -7.34 3.86 0.03
N GLY A 131 -7.54 3.14 1.14
CA GLY A 131 -8.79 3.14 1.90
C GLY A 131 -8.90 4.33 2.85
N ASP A 132 -7.85 5.12 3.00
CA ASP A 132 -7.81 6.30 3.86
C ASP A 132 -8.34 7.53 3.09
N LYS A 133 -9.65 7.75 3.19
CA LYS A 133 -10.31 8.89 2.55
C LYS A 133 -9.74 10.26 2.96
N PRO A 134 -9.39 10.52 4.24
CA PRO A 134 -8.78 11.79 4.63
C PRO A 134 -7.51 12.14 3.85
N ILE A 135 -6.63 11.19 3.58
CA ILE A 135 -5.41 11.44 2.79
C ILE A 135 -5.75 11.79 1.34
N ILE A 136 -6.62 11.00 0.72
CA ILE A 136 -7.07 11.24 -0.65
C ILE A 136 -7.69 12.63 -0.77
N ASN A 137 -8.59 12.98 0.16
CA ASN A 137 -9.25 14.27 0.16
C ASN A 137 -8.25 15.41 0.39
N LYS A 138 -7.31 15.26 1.30
CA LYS A 138 -6.29 16.28 1.58
C LYS A 138 -5.37 16.49 0.38
N ALA A 139 -4.93 15.44 -0.25
CA ALA A 139 -4.09 15.53 -1.46
C ALA A 139 -4.84 16.21 -2.62
N LYS A 140 -6.13 15.93 -2.77
CA LYS A 140 -6.98 16.62 -3.76
C LYS A 140 -7.14 18.11 -3.42
N GLU A 141 -7.44 18.43 -2.17
CA GLU A 141 -7.65 19.81 -1.68
C GLU A 141 -6.44 20.71 -1.97
N ILE A 142 -5.23 20.22 -1.74
CA ILE A 142 -4.00 20.99 -1.99
C ILE A 142 -3.47 20.88 -3.42
N GLY A 143 -4.14 20.12 -4.29
CA GLY A 143 -3.72 19.93 -5.68
C GLY A 143 -2.39 19.22 -5.83
N LEU A 144 -2.04 18.33 -4.90
CA LEU A 144 -0.74 17.66 -4.86
C LEU A 144 -0.58 16.62 -5.98
N TYR A 145 -1.63 15.88 -6.28
CA TYR A 145 -1.63 14.81 -7.27
C TYR A 145 -3.03 14.55 -7.78
N ASP A 146 -3.15 14.19 -9.05
CA ASP A 146 -4.44 13.92 -9.71
C ASP A 146 -4.76 12.41 -9.82
N LYS A 147 -3.75 11.54 -9.71
CA LYS A 147 -3.92 10.08 -9.82
C LYS A 147 -4.18 9.46 -8.45
N LEU A 148 -5.36 9.73 -7.90
CA LEU A 148 -5.79 9.29 -6.57
C LEU A 148 -7.05 8.45 -6.69
N LEU A 149 -7.05 7.25 -6.11
CA LEU A 149 -8.19 6.33 -6.14
C LEU A 149 -8.50 5.79 -4.74
N THR A 150 -9.77 5.85 -4.38
CA THR A 150 -10.31 5.00 -3.33
C THR A 150 -10.47 3.57 -3.86
N TYR A 151 -10.70 2.61 -2.97
CA TYR A 151 -10.96 1.23 -3.40
C TYR A 151 -12.21 1.11 -4.31
N ILE A 152 -13.26 1.88 -3.99
CA ILE A 152 -14.48 1.90 -4.81
C ILE A 152 -14.21 2.45 -6.21
N GLU A 153 -13.43 3.51 -6.30
CA GLU A 153 -13.02 4.10 -7.59
C GLU A 153 -12.13 3.14 -8.39
N LEU A 154 -11.24 2.39 -7.71
CA LEU A 154 -10.44 1.36 -8.35
C LEU A 154 -11.30 0.24 -8.94
N GLN A 155 -12.32 -0.21 -8.21
CA GLN A 155 -13.25 -1.23 -8.70
C GLN A 155 -13.95 -0.76 -9.98
N LYS A 156 -14.42 0.49 -10.02
CA LYS A 156 -15.04 1.07 -11.22
C LYS A 156 -14.07 1.19 -12.39
N LEU A 157 -12.80 1.43 -12.11
CA LEU A 157 -11.78 1.53 -13.15
C LEU A 157 -11.47 0.16 -13.78
N ALA A 158 -11.71 -0.93 -13.05
CA ALA A 158 -11.51 -2.30 -13.51
C ALA A 158 -12.66 -2.82 -14.38
N ASP A 159 -13.86 -2.24 -14.27
CA ASP A 159 -15.03 -2.58 -15.07
C ASP A 159 -14.90 -2.04 -16.50
#